data_610845363f38580b443861406a3db502
#
_entry.id   610845363f38580b443861406a3db502
#
_cell.length_a   1.000
_cell.length_b   1.000
_cell.length_c   1.000
_cell.angle_alpha   90.00
_cell.angle_beta   90.00
_cell.angle_gamma   90.00
#
_symmetry.space_group_name_H-M   'P 1'
#
loop_
_entity.id
_entity.type
_entity.pdbx_description
1 polymer ?
#
loop_
_entity_poly.entity_id
_entity_poly.type
_entity_poly.pdbx_seq_one_letter_code
_entity_poly.pdbx_strand_id
1 'polypeptide(L)'
;MCIRDRRDTSARFMFPVFTAVDLEDMMIETMGRYRWEICRKIQGVHWNDIREKSLTSEYCDYMQFYRKNFELSADAKEKLKNALFRAKNNYREVFVKDYQNWIKYESRGSYRLNKVSRQILMTYCPFSKELRNELKANPMYQELLNRYDIQSSRSVKRILAVYDKYKRAGGELNQDLRDNLLYYQM
;
A
#
# COMPACT_ATOMS: atom_id res chain seq x y z
N MET A 1 -16.64 -10.16 -7.63
CA MET A 1 -15.75 -9.61 -8.67
C MET A 1 -14.54 -10.53 -8.81
N CYS A 2 -14.23 -10.96 -10.02
CA CYS A 2 -13.16 -11.93 -10.29
C CYS A 2 -12.02 -11.22 -11.02
N ILE A 3 -10.82 -11.22 -10.44
CA ILE A 3 -9.60 -10.90 -11.18
C ILE A 3 -9.17 -12.21 -11.82
N ARG A 4 -9.45 -12.39 -13.11
CA ARG A 4 -8.94 -13.53 -13.87
C ARG A 4 -7.57 -13.18 -14.40
N ASP A 5 -6.59 -13.92 -13.93
CA ASP A 5 -5.24 -13.91 -14.43
C ASP A 5 -5.04 -15.18 -15.27
N ARG A 6 -5.08 -15.01 -16.58
CA ARG A 6 -4.56 -16.01 -17.51
C ARG A 6 -3.17 -15.55 -17.94
N ARG A 7 -2.20 -16.45 -17.98
CA ARG A 7 -0.78 -16.15 -18.24
C ARG A 7 -0.53 -15.33 -19.51
N ASP A 8 -1.46 -15.38 -20.47
CA ASP A 8 -1.31 -14.80 -21.81
C ASP A 8 -2.28 -13.63 -22.10
N THR A 9 -2.99 -13.10 -21.09
CA THR A 9 -3.92 -11.97 -21.29
C THR A 9 -3.65 -10.87 -20.27
N SER A 10 -3.73 -9.62 -20.72
CA SER A 10 -3.68 -8.45 -19.85
C SER A 10 -4.68 -8.57 -18.71
N ALA A 11 -4.30 -8.13 -17.51
CA ALA A 11 -5.19 -8.08 -16.36
C ALA A 11 -6.45 -7.26 -16.70
N ARG A 12 -7.63 -7.79 -16.39
CA ARG A 12 -8.91 -7.15 -16.70
C ARG A 12 -9.73 -7.00 -15.42
N PHE A 13 -10.31 -5.82 -15.25
CA PHE A 13 -11.33 -5.58 -14.25
C PHE A 13 -12.70 -5.84 -14.86
N MET A 14 -13.50 -6.68 -14.22
CA MET A 14 -14.89 -6.94 -14.63
C MET A 14 -15.82 -6.42 -13.55
N PHE A 15 -16.71 -5.53 -13.94
CA PHE A 15 -17.74 -4.96 -13.08
C PHE A 15 -19.11 -5.53 -13.46
N PRO A 16 -20.00 -5.80 -12.51
CA PRO A 16 -21.38 -6.16 -12.82
C PRO A 16 -22.08 -4.97 -13.48
N VAL A 17 -22.95 -5.26 -14.46
CA VAL A 17 -23.75 -4.24 -15.13
C VAL A 17 -24.79 -3.63 -14.18
N PHE A 18 -25.31 -4.47 -13.26
CA PHE A 18 -26.24 -4.05 -12.22
C PHE A 18 -25.63 -4.37 -10.85
N THR A 19 -25.63 -3.39 -9.97
CA THR A 19 -25.14 -3.53 -8.60
C THR A 19 -25.92 -2.63 -7.66
N ALA A 20 -26.19 -3.11 -6.45
CA ALA A 20 -26.72 -2.30 -5.35
C ALA A 20 -25.60 -1.63 -4.53
N VAL A 21 -24.33 -1.97 -4.83
CA VAL A 21 -23.15 -1.40 -4.16
C VAL A 21 -22.75 -0.13 -4.90
N ASP A 22 -22.36 0.89 -4.15
CA ASP A 22 -21.81 2.12 -4.72
C ASP A 22 -20.60 1.83 -5.61
N LEU A 23 -20.58 2.45 -6.80
CA LEU A 23 -19.55 2.21 -7.81
C LEU A 23 -18.16 2.63 -7.31
N GLU A 24 -18.08 3.75 -6.57
CA GLU A 24 -16.82 4.23 -5.98
C GLU A 24 -16.27 3.19 -5.01
N ASP A 25 -17.10 2.69 -4.10
CA ASP A 25 -16.71 1.66 -3.14
C ASP A 25 -16.21 0.38 -3.84
N MET A 26 -16.90 -0.03 -4.88
CA MET A 26 -16.53 -1.21 -5.66
C MET A 26 -15.20 -1.02 -6.40
N MET A 27 -14.95 0.16 -6.95
CA MET A 27 -13.69 0.49 -7.61
C MET A 27 -12.53 0.51 -6.61
N ILE A 28 -12.70 1.16 -5.46
CA ILE A 28 -11.67 1.22 -4.41
C ILE A 28 -11.34 -0.18 -3.89
N GLU A 29 -12.36 -1.01 -3.61
CA GLU A 29 -12.13 -2.40 -3.20
C GLU A 29 -11.36 -3.21 -4.26
N THR A 30 -11.71 -2.99 -5.52
CA THR A 30 -11.04 -3.66 -6.64
C THR A 30 -9.58 -3.29 -6.71
N MET A 31 -9.27 -2.01 -6.61
CA MET A 31 -7.89 -1.52 -6.60
C MET A 31 -7.12 -2.02 -5.39
N GLY A 32 -7.74 -2.09 -4.21
CA GLY A 32 -7.12 -2.68 -3.02
C GLY A 32 -6.76 -4.15 -3.25
N ARG A 33 -7.71 -4.97 -3.75
CA ARG A 33 -7.44 -6.38 -4.09
C ARG A 33 -6.34 -6.52 -5.15
N TYR A 34 -6.37 -5.67 -6.17
CA TYR A 34 -5.35 -5.67 -7.22
C TYR A 34 -3.96 -5.36 -6.67
N ARG A 35 -3.81 -4.33 -5.83
CA ARG A 35 -2.53 -4.00 -5.18
C ARG A 35 -1.99 -5.16 -4.35
N TRP A 36 -2.84 -5.80 -3.58
CA TRP A 36 -2.45 -6.97 -2.78
C TRP A 36 -1.94 -8.12 -3.67
N GLU A 37 -2.71 -8.47 -4.71
CA GLU A 37 -2.37 -9.59 -5.58
C GLU A 37 -1.13 -9.33 -6.44
N ILE A 38 -0.93 -8.10 -6.92
CA ILE A 38 0.31 -7.73 -7.62
C ILE A 38 1.51 -7.88 -6.69
N CYS A 39 1.45 -7.33 -5.47
CA CYS A 39 2.54 -7.45 -4.52
C CYS A 39 2.84 -8.93 -4.22
N ARG A 40 1.81 -9.72 -3.96
CA ARG A 40 1.94 -11.16 -3.72
C ARG A 40 2.59 -11.89 -4.89
N LYS A 41 2.24 -11.55 -6.12
CA LYS A 41 2.83 -12.15 -7.33
C LYS A 41 4.28 -11.78 -7.54
N ILE A 42 4.62 -10.50 -7.36
CA ILE A 42 6.00 -10.01 -7.50
C ILE A 42 6.90 -10.68 -6.46
N GLN A 43 6.44 -10.82 -5.22
CA GLN A 43 7.19 -11.45 -4.13
C GLN A 43 7.22 -12.99 -4.24
N GLY A 44 6.33 -13.58 -5.02
CA GLY A 44 6.24 -15.03 -5.19
C GLY A 44 6.07 -15.76 -3.86
N VAL A 45 6.96 -16.72 -3.57
CA VAL A 45 6.92 -17.51 -2.32
C VAL A 45 7.22 -16.69 -1.07
N HIS A 46 7.84 -15.53 -1.20
CA HIS A 46 8.26 -14.65 -0.11
C HIS A 46 7.25 -13.54 0.21
N TRP A 47 6.04 -13.60 -0.35
CA TRP A 47 5.03 -12.55 -0.23
C TRP A 47 4.65 -12.17 1.22
N ASN A 48 4.88 -13.05 2.19
CA ASN A 48 4.65 -12.84 3.62
C ASN A 48 5.94 -12.86 4.45
N ASP A 49 7.11 -12.88 3.81
CA ASP A 49 8.40 -12.84 4.51
C ASP A 49 8.75 -11.38 4.87
N ILE A 50 8.74 -11.07 6.16
CA ILE A 50 9.01 -9.70 6.66
C ILE A 50 10.41 -9.18 6.27
N ARG A 51 11.37 -10.05 5.96
CA ARG A 51 12.70 -9.66 5.51
C ARG A 51 12.67 -8.99 4.14
N GLU A 52 11.73 -9.37 3.29
CA GLU A 52 11.54 -8.82 1.95
C GLU A 52 10.84 -7.45 1.94
N LYS A 53 10.34 -6.98 3.08
CA LYS A 53 9.69 -5.68 3.28
C LYS A 53 8.81 -5.25 2.11
N SER A 54 7.65 -5.86 2.03
CA SER A 54 6.62 -5.54 1.04
C SER A 54 5.30 -5.18 1.72
N LEU A 55 4.36 -4.62 0.96
CA LEU A 55 3.02 -4.37 1.46
C LEU A 55 2.40 -5.60 2.12
N THR A 56 2.49 -6.75 1.44
CA THR A 56 1.87 -7.98 1.92
C THR A 56 2.59 -8.55 3.13
N SER A 57 3.93 -8.53 3.15
CA SER A 57 4.70 -9.07 4.26
C SER A 57 4.53 -8.24 5.55
N GLU A 58 4.62 -6.92 5.45
CA GLU A 58 4.44 -6.05 6.63
C GLU A 58 3.00 -6.08 7.14
N TYR A 59 2.01 -6.18 6.25
CA TYR A 59 0.62 -6.31 6.64
C TYR A 59 0.31 -7.66 7.29
N CYS A 60 0.91 -8.77 6.80
CA CYS A 60 0.79 -10.08 7.41
C CYS A 60 1.43 -10.11 8.80
N ASP A 61 2.65 -9.56 8.93
CA ASP A 61 3.34 -9.46 10.23
C ASP A 61 2.50 -8.66 11.23
N TYR A 62 2.02 -7.49 10.83
CA TYR A 62 1.14 -6.65 11.64
C TYR A 62 -0.10 -7.41 12.14
N MET A 63 -0.81 -8.14 11.24
CA MET A 63 -2.02 -8.87 11.61
C MET A 63 -1.74 -10.12 12.44
N GLN A 64 -0.61 -10.79 12.20
CA GLN A 64 -0.22 -11.97 12.95
C GLN A 64 0.21 -11.63 14.37
N PHE A 65 0.93 -10.53 14.55
CA PHE A 65 1.54 -10.15 15.83
C PHE A 65 0.90 -8.93 16.50
N TYR A 66 -0.31 -8.50 16.08
CA TYR A 66 -0.96 -7.31 16.62
C TYR A 66 -1.10 -7.28 18.14
N ARG A 67 -1.27 -8.46 18.78
CA ARG A 67 -1.40 -8.55 20.24
C ARG A 67 -0.15 -8.08 20.97
N LYS A 68 1.03 -8.35 20.39
CA LYS A 68 2.35 -7.99 20.95
C LYS A 68 2.80 -6.58 20.51
N ASN A 69 2.07 -5.93 19.60
CA ASN A 69 2.45 -4.63 19.09
C ASN A 69 2.17 -3.54 20.13
N PHE A 70 3.22 -2.84 20.57
CA PHE A 70 3.14 -1.78 21.59
C PHE A 70 2.59 -0.46 21.05
N GLU A 71 2.61 -0.24 19.76
CA GLU A 71 2.05 0.97 19.13
C GLU A 71 0.52 0.93 19.02
N LEU A 72 -0.09 -0.22 19.27
CA LEU A 72 -1.54 -0.39 19.24
C LEU A 72 -2.14 -0.24 20.64
N SER A 73 -3.11 0.64 20.76
CA SER A 73 -3.95 0.72 21.97
C SER A 73 -4.79 -0.55 22.15
N ALA A 74 -5.29 -0.76 23.37
CA ALA A 74 -6.19 -1.89 23.67
C ALA A 74 -7.43 -1.90 22.75
N ASP A 75 -8.04 -0.71 22.54
CA ASP A 75 -9.19 -0.54 21.64
C ASP A 75 -8.84 -0.90 20.18
N ALA A 76 -7.67 -0.47 19.70
CA ALA A 76 -7.21 -0.82 18.35
C ALA A 76 -6.99 -2.33 18.17
N LYS A 77 -6.45 -2.99 19.21
CA LYS A 77 -6.28 -4.46 19.21
C LYS A 77 -7.61 -5.19 19.18
N GLU A 78 -8.60 -4.74 19.93
CA GLU A 78 -9.92 -5.35 19.93
C GLU A 78 -10.67 -5.12 18.60
N LYS A 79 -10.57 -3.92 18.02
CA LYS A 79 -11.10 -3.64 16.68
C LYS A 79 -10.48 -4.54 15.62
N LEU A 80 -9.16 -4.72 15.65
CA LEU A 80 -8.48 -5.60 14.70
C LEU A 80 -8.85 -7.07 14.89
N LYS A 81 -8.95 -7.54 16.12
CA LYS A 81 -9.45 -8.89 16.43
C LYS A 81 -10.83 -9.13 15.81
N ASN A 82 -11.75 -8.18 15.97
CA ASN A 82 -13.08 -8.26 15.41
C ASN A 82 -13.08 -8.20 13.87
N ALA A 83 -12.20 -7.38 13.28
CA ALA A 83 -12.02 -7.33 11.82
C ALA A 83 -11.50 -8.66 11.27
N LEU A 84 -10.48 -9.26 11.90
CA LEU A 84 -9.95 -10.56 11.54
C LEU A 84 -11.00 -11.68 11.66
N PHE A 85 -11.78 -11.66 12.71
CA PHE A 85 -12.88 -12.63 12.90
C PHE A 85 -13.91 -12.52 11.78
N ARG A 86 -14.39 -11.30 11.47
CA ARG A 86 -15.35 -11.06 10.37
C ARG A 86 -14.80 -11.47 9.00
N ALA A 87 -13.52 -11.22 8.77
CA ALA A 87 -12.82 -11.61 7.55
C ALA A 87 -12.40 -13.09 7.52
N LYS A 88 -12.77 -13.89 8.51
CA LYS A 88 -12.35 -15.31 8.64
C LYS A 88 -10.83 -15.47 8.54
N ASN A 89 -10.08 -14.59 9.18
CA ASN A 89 -8.62 -14.48 9.13
C ASN A 89 -8.03 -14.29 7.72
N ASN A 90 -8.82 -13.78 6.79
CA ASN A 90 -8.30 -13.40 5.47
C ASN A 90 -7.69 -12.00 5.54
N TYR A 91 -6.37 -11.92 5.62
CA TYR A 91 -5.61 -10.68 5.76
C TYR A 91 -5.83 -9.72 4.58
N ARG A 92 -6.02 -10.25 3.37
CA ARG A 92 -6.35 -9.43 2.20
C ARG A 92 -7.64 -8.66 2.39
N GLU A 93 -8.70 -9.29 2.90
CA GLU A 93 -9.99 -8.61 3.07
C GLU A 93 -9.92 -7.54 4.18
N VAL A 94 -9.11 -7.75 5.22
CA VAL A 94 -8.85 -6.71 6.23
C VAL A 94 -8.07 -5.54 5.61
N PHE A 95 -7.02 -5.84 4.84
CA PHE A 95 -6.28 -4.82 4.10
C PHE A 95 -7.19 -4.02 3.15
N VAL A 96 -8.05 -4.68 2.39
CA VAL A 96 -8.97 -4.01 1.44
C VAL A 96 -9.90 -3.03 2.18
N LYS A 97 -10.38 -3.41 3.37
CA LYS A 97 -11.21 -2.52 4.19
C LYS A 97 -10.43 -1.32 4.73
N ASP A 98 -9.19 -1.54 5.17
CA ASP A 98 -8.30 -0.45 5.59
C ASP A 98 -7.93 0.44 4.39
N TYR A 99 -7.72 -0.13 3.20
CA TYR A 99 -7.48 0.63 1.97
C TYR A 99 -8.68 1.49 1.57
N GLN A 100 -9.93 1.01 1.74
CA GLN A 100 -11.12 1.84 1.57
C GLN A 100 -11.13 3.04 2.54
N ASN A 101 -10.85 2.78 3.83
CA ASN A 101 -10.77 3.85 4.83
C ASN A 101 -9.67 4.86 4.48
N TRP A 102 -8.53 4.37 3.97
CA TRP A 102 -7.41 5.19 3.52
C TRP A 102 -7.82 6.16 2.41
N ILE A 103 -8.47 5.64 1.37
CA ILE A 103 -8.87 6.46 0.21
C ILE A 103 -10.05 7.38 0.53
N LYS A 104 -11.07 6.91 1.26
CA LYS A 104 -12.32 7.69 1.46
C LYS A 104 -12.23 8.70 2.59
N TYR A 105 -11.48 8.40 3.64
CA TYR A 105 -11.50 9.20 4.87
C TYR A 105 -10.14 9.81 5.21
N GLU A 106 -9.08 9.03 5.22
CA GLU A 106 -7.76 9.54 5.59
C GLU A 106 -7.23 10.55 4.57
N SER A 107 -7.56 10.40 3.28
CA SER A 107 -7.28 11.39 2.24
C SER A 107 -7.92 12.75 2.50
N ARG A 108 -9.00 12.79 3.26
CA ARG A 108 -9.72 14.01 3.65
C ARG A 108 -9.36 14.49 5.05
N GLY A 109 -8.28 13.96 5.63
CA GLY A 109 -7.84 14.33 6.98
C GLY A 109 -8.65 13.72 8.12
N SER A 110 -9.52 12.74 7.84
CA SER A 110 -10.36 12.08 8.84
C SER A 110 -9.75 10.75 9.30
N TYR A 111 -9.31 10.68 10.54
CA TYR A 111 -8.69 9.49 11.12
C TYR A 111 -9.67 8.33 11.28
N ARG A 112 -9.45 7.25 10.54
CA ARG A 112 -10.21 5.99 10.63
C ARG A 112 -9.34 4.78 10.91
N LEU A 113 -8.05 4.89 10.57
CA LEU A 113 -7.09 3.82 10.74
C LEU A 113 -6.32 3.95 12.05
N ASN A 114 -5.81 2.85 12.56
CA ASN A 114 -4.83 2.90 13.64
C ASN A 114 -3.45 3.33 13.10
N LYS A 115 -2.54 3.67 13.99
CA LYS A 115 -1.21 4.19 13.67
C LYS A 115 -0.42 3.26 12.75
N VAL A 116 -0.46 1.94 13.03
CA VAL A 116 0.35 0.95 12.30
C VAL A 116 -0.16 0.76 10.88
N SER A 117 -1.46 0.51 10.68
CA SER A 117 -2.02 0.36 9.34
C SER A 117 -1.87 1.63 8.50
N ARG A 118 -2.01 2.82 9.12
CA ARG A 118 -1.77 4.10 8.45
C ARG A 118 -0.33 4.24 7.98
N GLN A 119 0.64 3.84 8.80
CA GLN A 119 2.05 3.91 8.44
C GLN A 119 2.40 2.96 7.29
N ILE A 120 1.88 1.73 7.31
CA ILE A 120 2.07 0.76 6.22
C ILE A 120 1.45 1.31 4.93
N LEU A 121 0.21 1.81 4.98
CA LEU A 121 -0.46 2.36 3.81
C LEU A 121 0.24 3.60 3.26
N MET A 122 0.72 4.51 4.11
CA MET A 122 1.53 5.64 3.64
C MET A 122 2.81 5.19 2.96
N THR A 123 3.46 4.13 3.45
CA THR A 123 4.72 3.62 2.87
C THR A 123 4.50 3.00 1.49
N TYR A 124 3.46 2.18 1.32
CA TYR A 124 3.26 1.37 0.10
C TYR A 124 2.17 1.87 -0.83
N CYS A 125 1.27 2.71 -0.33
CA CYS A 125 0.16 3.32 -1.07
C CYS A 125 0.08 4.82 -0.78
N PRO A 126 1.18 5.59 -0.98
CA PRO A 126 1.21 7.00 -0.62
C PRO A 126 0.16 7.78 -1.39
N PHE A 127 -0.32 8.84 -0.79
CA PHE A 127 -1.12 9.85 -1.48
C PHE A 127 -0.28 10.61 -2.51
N SER A 128 -0.94 11.26 -3.46
CA SER A 128 -0.25 12.15 -4.41
C SER A 128 0.51 13.26 -3.67
N LYS A 129 1.48 13.87 -4.32
CA LYS A 129 2.29 14.95 -3.74
C LYS A 129 1.41 16.16 -3.33
N GLU A 130 0.43 16.49 -4.16
CA GLU A 130 -0.53 17.57 -3.92
C GLU A 130 -1.31 17.30 -2.63
N LEU A 131 -1.92 16.13 -2.52
CA LEU A 131 -2.69 15.75 -1.35
C LEU A 131 -1.83 15.65 -0.08
N ARG A 132 -0.58 15.16 -0.19
CA ARG A 132 0.34 15.18 0.96
C ARG A 132 0.65 16.61 1.42
N ASN A 133 0.78 17.55 0.49
CA ASN A 133 1.01 18.95 0.85
C ASN A 133 -0.21 19.59 1.53
N GLU A 134 -1.41 19.27 1.08
CA GLU A 134 -2.65 19.70 1.75
C GLU A 134 -2.74 19.13 3.18
N LEU A 135 -2.46 17.84 3.34
CA LEU A 135 -2.50 17.17 4.64
C LEU A 135 -1.41 17.67 5.61
N LYS A 136 -0.32 18.27 5.13
CA LYS A 136 0.70 18.91 6.00
C LYS A 136 0.14 20.04 6.87
N ALA A 137 -0.95 20.67 6.46
CA ALA A 137 -1.64 21.66 7.27
C ALA A 137 -2.32 21.05 8.52
N ASN A 138 -2.57 19.74 8.53
CA ASN A 138 -3.17 19.05 9.65
C ASN A 138 -2.08 18.50 10.61
N PRO A 139 -1.99 19.00 11.86
CA PRO A 139 -0.95 18.59 12.81
C PRO A 139 -0.90 17.08 13.05
N MET A 140 -2.04 16.39 12.93
CA MET A 140 -2.12 14.94 13.13
C MET A 140 -1.36 14.14 12.07
N TYR A 141 -1.17 14.69 10.87
CA TYR A 141 -0.45 14.04 9.77
C TYR A 141 1.03 14.44 9.68
N GLN A 142 1.46 15.49 10.36
CA GLN A 142 2.82 16.02 10.22
C GLN A 142 3.90 14.98 10.52
N GLU A 143 3.77 14.24 11.62
CA GLU A 143 4.75 13.20 11.97
C GLU A 143 4.82 12.09 10.91
N LEU A 144 3.66 11.62 10.45
CA LEU A 144 3.55 10.59 9.42
C LEU A 144 4.19 11.04 8.10
N LEU A 145 3.87 12.25 7.65
CA LEU A 145 4.37 12.82 6.40
C LEU A 145 5.87 13.10 6.47
N ASN A 146 6.38 13.62 7.58
CA ASN A 146 7.81 13.82 7.78
C ASN A 146 8.58 12.50 7.73
N ARG A 147 8.08 11.46 8.38
CA ARG A 147 8.68 10.10 8.31
C ARG A 147 8.69 9.57 6.88
N TYR A 148 7.57 9.72 6.17
CA TYR A 148 7.47 9.32 4.77
C TYR A 148 8.47 10.07 3.89
N ASP A 149 8.56 11.39 3.99
CA ASP A 149 9.47 12.22 3.19
C ASP A 149 10.94 11.82 3.41
N ILE A 150 11.34 11.55 4.66
CA ILE A 150 12.68 11.08 4.99
C ILE A 150 12.94 9.68 4.38
N GLN A 151 12.00 8.76 4.52
CA GLN A 151 12.13 7.39 4.03
C GLN A 151 12.13 7.35 2.51
N SER A 152 11.24 8.09 1.85
CA SER A 152 11.14 8.23 0.40
C SER A 152 12.44 8.81 -0.16
N SER A 153 12.95 9.91 0.40
CA SER A 153 14.21 10.52 -0.04
C SER A 153 15.40 9.56 0.06
N ARG A 154 15.47 8.74 1.12
CA ARG A 154 16.51 7.72 1.25
C ARG A 154 16.38 6.61 0.20
N SER A 155 15.15 6.18 -0.09
CA SER A 155 14.86 5.15 -1.10
C SER A 155 15.21 5.65 -2.50
N VAL A 156 14.81 6.87 -2.83
CA VAL A 156 15.14 7.53 -4.11
C VAL A 156 16.66 7.61 -4.28
N LYS A 157 17.40 8.09 -3.27
CA LYS A 157 18.87 8.16 -3.34
C LYS A 157 19.53 6.80 -3.62
N ARG A 158 19.01 5.72 -2.98
CA ARG A 158 19.52 4.35 -3.24
C ARG A 158 19.24 3.92 -4.66
N ILE A 159 18.06 4.16 -5.18
CA ILE A 159 17.67 3.81 -6.56
C ILE A 159 18.53 4.58 -7.55
N LEU A 160 18.69 5.89 -7.39
CA LEU A 160 19.55 6.71 -8.25
C LEU A 160 21.00 6.22 -8.24
N ALA A 161 21.54 5.84 -7.08
CA ALA A 161 22.88 5.26 -6.99
C ALA A 161 23.03 3.93 -7.77
N VAL A 162 21.97 3.09 -7.79
CA VAL A 162 21.94 1.85 -8.57
C VAL A 162 21.95 2.17 -10.07
N TYR A 163 21.15 3.14 -10.52
CA TYR A 163 21.15 3.59 -11.93
C TYR A 163 22.49 4.16 -12.34
N ASP A 164 23.12 4.97 -11.50
CA ASP A 164 24.44 5.52 -11.78
C ASP A 164 25.51 4.43 -11.88
N LYS A 165 25.46 3.44 -10.99
CA LYS A 165 26.36 2.28 -11.07
C LYS A 165 26.15 1.50 -12.36
N TYR A 166 24.91 1.28 -12.78
CA TYR A 166 24.59 0.58 -14.02
C TYR A 166 25.13 1.32 -15.25
N LYS A 167 24.92 2.64 -15.32
CA LYS A 167 25.46 3.50 -16.40
C LYS A 167 26.99 3.47 -16.46
N ARG A 168 27.65 3.58 -15.29
CA ARG A 168 29.12 3.52 -15.22
C ARG A 168 29.71 2.16 -15.68
N ALA A 169 28.94 1.10 -15.52
CA ALA A 169 29.28 -0.23 -16.01
C ALA A 169 28.99 -0.42 -17.51
N GLY A 170 28.63 0.63 -18.25
CA GLY A 170 28.32 0.58 -19.67
C GLY A 170 26.91 0.12 -20.00
N GLY A 171 26.03 0.06 -19.01
CA GLY A 171 24.62 -0.31 -19.21
C GLY A 171 23.84 0.81 -19.91
N GLU A 172 23.05 0.45 -20.92
CA GLU A 172 22.14 1.36 -21.60
C GLU A 172 20.74 1.32 -20.96
N LEU A 173 20.17 2.50 -20.71
CA LEU A 173 18.80 2.60 -20.21
C LEU A 173 17.84 2.47 -21.40
N ASN A 174 17.03 1.40 -21.39
CA ASN A 174 15.85 1.32 -22.27
C ASN A 174 14.79 2.34 -21.86
N GLN A 175 13.71 2.48 -22.65
CA GLN A 175 12.67 3.47 -22.39
C GLN A 175 12.03 3.27 -21.02
N ASP A 176 11.69 2.04 -20.64
CA ASP A 176 11.06 1.74 -19.34
C ASP A 176 11.93 2.15 -18.15
N LEU A 177 13.25 1.94 -18.24
CA LEU A 177 14.21 2.35 -17.22
C LEU A 177 14.36 3.88 -17.15
N ARG A 178 14.28 4.58 -18.30
CA ARG A 178 14.28 6.05 -18.34
C ARG A 178 13.03 6.63 -17.70
N ASP A 179 11.86 6.09 -18.02
CA ASP A 179 10.59 6.54 -17.46
C ASP A 179 10.54 6.29 -15.95
N ASN A 180 11.07 5.16 -15.50
CA ASN A 180 11.21 4.84 -14.09
C ASN A 180 12.14 5.83 -13.37
N LEU A 181 13.29 6.15 -13.98
CA LEU A 181 14.23 7.12 -13.45
C LEU A 181 13.59 8.50 -13.31
N LEU A 182 12.86 8.96 -14.33
CA LEU A 182 12.10 10.21 -14.30
C LEU A 182 11.10 10.24 -13.17
N TYR A 183 10.34 9.16 -12.97
CA TYR A 183 9.39 9.03 -11.86
C TYR A 183 10.04 9.25 -10.49
N TYR A 184 11.27 8.78 -10.28
CA TYR A 184 11.98 8.99 -9.01
C TYR A 184 12.63 10.37 -8.88
N GLN A 185 12.79 11.11 -9.98
CA GLN A 185 13.36 12.47 -9.99
C GLN A 185 12.29 13.57 -9.82
N MET A 186 11.00 13.24 -10.09
CA MET A 186 9.86 14.13 -9.86
C MET A 186 9.48 14.18 -8.39
#